data_356db46c170979ce786457fd45c66d78
#
_entry.id   356db46c170979ce786457fd45c66d78
#
_cell.length_a   1.000
_cell.length_b   1.000
_cell.length_c   1.000
_cell.angle_alpha   90.00
_cell.angle_beta   90.00
_cell.angle_gamma   90.00
#
_symmetry.space_group_name_H-M   'P 1'
#
loop_
_entity.id
_entity.type
_entity.pdbx_description
1 polymer ?
#
loop_
_entity_poly.entity_id
_entity_poly.type
_entity_poly.pdbx_seq_one_letter_code
_entity_poly.pdbx_strand_id
1 'polypeptide(L)'
;MEVKEIKKKLKKSLDKQRYQHTLGVMYTAGCLAMANGYSIEKAMLAGLLHDCAKCLSTEKKIGLCVKKNIDITEVEISNPGLLHAKAGMVLAEEEYGIKDAQILHAIRVHTTGEADMGLLDKILFVA
;
A
#
# COMPACT_ATOMS: atom_id res chain seq x y z
N MET A 1 10.39 -8.05 8.81
CA MET A 1 9.45 -7.74 9.94
C MET A 1 8.26 -8.69 9.87
N GLU A 2 7.89 -9.26 10.98
CA GLU A 2 6.78 -10.20 11.02
C GLU A 2 5.42 -9.50 10.95
N VAL A 3 4.41 -10.21 10.44
CA VAL A 3 3.05 -9.68 10.30
C VAL A 3 2.49 -9.12 11.61
N LYS A 4 2.74 -9.80 12.71
CA LYS A 4 2.30 -9.36 14.04
C LYS A 4 2.87 -7.98 14.41
N GLU A 5 4.15 -7.77 14.11
CA GLU A 5 4.82 -6.49 14.35
C GLU A 5 4.29 -5.39 13.44
N ILE A 6 4.05 -5.73 12.17
CA ILE A 6 3.47 -4.81 11.19
C ILE A 6 2.10 -4.34 11.67
N LYS A 7 1.24 -5.27 12.08
CA LYS A 7 -0.10 -4.93 12.60
C LYS A 7 -0.02 -4.01 13.80
N LYS A 8 0.88 -4.30 14.73
CA LYS A 8 1.06 -3.48 15.93
C LYS A 8 1.47 -2.05 15.58
N LYS A 9 2.40 -1.92 14.63
CA LYS A 9 2.89 -0.62 14.17
C LYS A 9 1.81 0.16 13.42
N LEU A 10 1.07 -0.50 12.54
CA LEU A 10 -0.04 0.10 11.80
C LEU A 10 -1.15 0.58 12.75
N LYS A 11 -1.46 -0.20 13.77
CA LYS A 11 -2.49 0.17 14.75
C LYS A 11 -2.16 1.48 15.46
N LYS A 12 -0.89 1.79 15.64
CA LYS A 12 -0.44 3.06 16.22
C LYS A 12 -0.44 4.20 15.22
N SER A 13 -0.17 3.90 13.95
CA SER A 13 0.01 4.92 12.89
C SER A 13 -1.29 5.34 12.21
N LEU A 14 -2.26 4.42 12.14
CA LEU A 14 -3.55 4.66 11.48
C LEU A 14 -4.62 4.95 12.51
N ASP A 15 -5.63 5.74 12.12
CA ASP A 15 -6.81 5.86 12.96
C ASP A 15 -7.56 4.51 12.98
N LYS A 16 -8.46 4.38 13.96
CA LYS A 16 -9.17 3.12 14.20
C LYS A 16 -9.95 2.64 12.98
N GLN A 17 -10.65 3.55 12.31
CA GLN A 17 -11.46 3.22 11.14
C GLN A 17 -10.57 2.75 9.98
N ARG A 18 -9.47 3.45 9.74
CA ARG A 18 -8.52 3.09 8.68
C ARG A 18 -7.83 1.77 8.97
N TYR A 19 -7.51 1.50 10.21
CA TYR A 19 -6.91 0.22 10.59
C TYR A 19 -7.90 -0.94 10.33
N GLN A 20 -9.17 -0.78 10.70
CA GLN A 20 -10.19 -1.79 10.44
C GLN A 20 -10.39 -2.02 8.94
N HIS A 21 -10.42 -0.93 8.15
CA HIS A 21 -10.46 -1.02 6.69
C HIS A 21 -9.27 -1.83 6.16
N THR A 22 -8.09 -1.55 6.66
CA THR A 22 -6.85 -2.23 6.27
C THR A 22 -6.92 -3.74 6.51
N LEU A 23 -7.43 -4.16 7.66
CA LEU A 23 -7.62 -5.59 7.93
C LEU A 23 -8.62 -6.23 6.96
N GLY A 24 -9.70 -5.52 6.64
CA GLY A 24 -10.68 -5.99 5.66
C GLY A 24 -10.07 -6.18 4.27
N VAL A 25 -9.27 -5.23 3.83
CA VAL A 25 -8.56 -5.33 2.54
C VAL A 25 -7.55 -6.48 2.55
N MET A 26 -6.84 -6.67 3.66
CA MET A 26 -5.91 -7.78 3.81
C MET A 26 -6.61 -9.13 3.58
N TYR A 27 -7.74 -9.36 4.23
CA TYR A 27 -8.48 -10.61 4.09
C TYR A 27 -9.12 -10.77 2.71
N THR A 28 -9.65 -9.68 2.15
CA THR A 28 -10.23 -9.70 0.79
C THR A 28 -9.16 -10.03 -0.25
N ALA A 29 -7.98 -9.41 -0.14
CA ALA A 29 -6.85 -9.69 -1.03
C ALA A 29 -6.41 -11.16 -0.92
N GLY A 30 -6.38 -11.70 0.30
CA GLY A 30 -6.07 -13.11 0.52
C GLY A 30 -7.08 -14.04 -0.16
N CYS A 31 -8.36 -13.74 -0.06
CA CYS A 31 -9.42 -14.51 -0.70
C CYS A 31 -9.32 -14.46 -2.23
N LEU A 32 -9.07 -13.26 -2.78
CA LEU A 32 -8.89 -13.09 -4.24
C LEU A 32 -7.66 -13.86 -4.74
N ALA A 33 -6.58 -13.84 -3.98
CA ALA A 33 -5.37 -14.58 -4.31
C ALA A 33 -5.64 -16.08 -4.35
N MET A 34 -6.34 -16.59 -3.36
CA MET A 34 -6.71 -18.01 -3.30
C MET A 34 -7.55 -18.42 -4.51
N ALA A 35 -8.53 -17.59 -4.88
CA ALA A 35 -9.42 -17.85 -6.02
C ALA A 35 -8.70 -17.77 -7.36
N ASN A 36 -7.57 -17.08 -7.45
CA ASN A 36 -6.85 -16.85 -8.69
C ASN A 36 -5.47 -17.53 -8.75
N GLY A 37 -5.19 -18.45 -7.84
CA GLY A 37 -3.93 -19.20 -7.85
C GLY A 37 -2.69 -18.37 -7.56
N TYR A 38 -2.84 -17.29 -6.81
CA TYR A 38 -1.72 -16.42 -6.43
C TYR A 38 -1.34 -16.64 -4.96
N SER A 39 -0.15 -16.21 -4.56
CA SER A 39 0.32 -16.33 -3.18
C SER A 39 -0.60 -15.57 -2.22
N ILE A 40 -1.26 -16.30 -1.35
CA ILE A 40 -2.16 -15.72 -0.32
C ILE A 40 -1.36 -14.82 0.61
N GLU A 41 -0.18 -15.26 1.03
CA GLU A 41 0.68 -14.49 1.94
C GLU A 41 1.11 -13.16 1.35
N LYS A 42 1.53 -13.15 0.08
CA LYS A 42 1.94 -11.91 -0.60
C LYS A 42 0.76 -10.96 -0.75
N ALA A 43 -0.39 -11.48 -1.14
CA ALA A 43 -1.59 -10.65 -1.30
C ALA A 43 -2.05 -10.07 0.03
N MET A 44 -2.03 -10.85 1.09
CA MET A 44 -2.40 -10.37 2.42
C MET A 44 -1.43 -9.30 2.92
N LEU A 45 -0.14 -9.49 2.68
CA LEU A 45 0.87 -8.50 3.08
C LEU A 45 0.70 -7.18 2.31
N ALA A 46 0.45 -7.26 1.00
CA ALA A 46 0.17 -6.08 0.19
C ALA A 46 -1.08 -5.35 0.69
N GLY A 47 -2.15 -6.09 0.98
CA GLY A 47 -3.38 -5.52 1.53
C GLY A 47 -3.16 -4.86 2.88
N LEU A 48 -2.38 -5.47 3.74
CA LEU A 48 -2.06 -4.94 5.07
C LEU A 48 -1.31 -3.60 4.97
N LEU A 49 -0.48 -3.42 3.96
CA LEU A 49 0.37 -2.24 3.82
C LEU A 49 -0.13 -1.20 2.81
N HIS A 50 -1.23 -1.48 2.09
CA HIS A 50 -1.65 -0.59 0.99
C HIS A 50 -1.92 0.84 1.42
N ASP A 51 -2.44 1.07 2.62
CA ASP A 51 -2.78 2.38 3.16
C ASP A 51 -1.84 2.84 4.27
N CYS A 52 -0.64 2.26 4.39
CA CYS A 52 0.26 2.55 5.51
C CYS A 52 0.63 4.03 5.63
N ALA A 53 0.60 4.79 4.54
CA ALA A 53 0.90 6.22 4.53
C ALA A 53 -0.36 7.11 4.52
N LYS A 54 -1.56 6.51 4.55
CA LYS A 54 -2.82 7.26 4.39
C LYS A 54 -3.01 8.37 5.41
N CYS A 55 -2.63 8.14 6.66
CA CYS A 55 -2.83 9.09 7.76
C CYS A 55 -1.66 10.08 7.94
N LEU A 56 -0.64 10.02 7.10
CA LEU A 56 0.45 10.99 7.12
C LEU A 56 -0.01 12.33 6.56
N SER A 57 0.63 13.42 7.01
CA SER A 57 0.38 14.74 6.42
C SER A 57 0.82 14.77 4.96
N THR A 58 0.26 15.71 4.19
CA THR A 58 0.65 15.90 2.79
C THR A 58 2.14 16.19 2.67
N GLU A 59 2.70 17.01 3.58
CA GLU A 59 4.12 17.34 3.59
C GLU A 59 5.00 16.11 3.77
N LYS A 60 4.62 15.20 4.68
CA LYS A 60 5.36 13.96 4.91
C LYS A 60 5.28 13.03 3.71
N LYS A 61 4.12 12.93 3.08
CA LYS A 61 3.94 12.14 1.86
C LYS A 61 4.85 12.65 0.73
N ILE A 62 4.85 13.95 0.50
CA ILE A 62 5.72 14.58 -0.50
C ILE A 62 7.19 14.32 -0.16
N GLY A 63 7.58 14.49 1.09
CA GLY A 63 8.94 14.26 1.54
C GLY A 63 9.44 12.85 1.27
N LEU A 64 8.60 11.83 1.50
CA LEU A 64 8.94 10.45 1.20
C LEU A 64 9.20 10.24 -0.30
N CYS A 65 8.35 10.80 -1.15
CA CYS A 65 8.49 10.67 -2.60
C CYS A 65 9.75 11.39 -3.10
N VAL A 66 9.99 12.61 -2.64
CA VAL A 66 11.17 13.41 -3.03
C VAL A 66 12.46 12.71 -2.62
N LYS A 67 12.51 12.17 -1.42
CA LYS A 67 13.68 11.45 -0.90
C LYS A 67 14.09 10.27 -1.80
N LYS A 68 13.12 9.61 -2.42
CA LYS A 68 13.34 8.46 -3.30
C LYS A 68 13.30 8.80 -4.79
N ASN A 69 13.28 10.07 -5.15
CA ASN A 69 13.21 10.54 -6.54
C ASN A 69 12.00 9.97 -7.30
N ILE A 70 10.87 9.88 -6.62
CA ILE A 70 9.63 9.42 -7.23
C ILE A 70 8.87 10.63 -7.74
N ASP A 71 8.50 10.61 -9.03
CA ASP A 71 7.78 11.71 -9.67
C ASP A 71 6.39 11.89 -9.07
N ILE A 72 6.07 13.14 -8.75
CA ILE A 72 4.74 13.54 -8.28
C ILE A 72 4.07 14.27 -9.45
N THR A 73 2.91 13.76 -9.88
CA THR A 73 2.17 14.34 -11.00
C THR A 73 1.36 15.56 -10.57
N GLU A 74 0.95 16.38 -11.54
CA GLU A 74 0.07 17.52 -11.28
C GLU A 74 -1.26 17.08 -10.67
N VAL A 75 -1.79 15.93 -11.11
CA VAL A 75 -3.02 15.36 -10.56
C VAL A 75 -2.86 15.04 -9.08
N GLU A 76 -1.72 14.50 -8.69
CA GLU A 76 -1.43 14.17 -7.29
C GLU A 76 -1.23 15.43 -6.45
N ILE A 77 -0.65 16.48 -7.01
CA ILE A 77 -0.51 17.78 -6.32
C ILE A 77 -1.90 18.39 -6.08
N SER A 78 -2.78 18.32 -7.09
CA SER A 78 -4.14 18.84 -6.98
C SER A 78 -5.03 17.98 -6.08
N ASN A 79 -4.73 16.69 -5.96
CA ASN A 79 -5.46 15.72 -5.15
C ASN A 79 -4.51 14.94 -4.25
N PRO A 80 -3.99 15.58 -3.16
CA PRO A 80 -2.98 14.94 -2.32
C PRO A 80 -3.39 13.60 -1.72
N GLY A 81 -4.70 13.32 -1.66
CA GLY A 81 -5.21 12.03 -1.23
C GLY A 81 -4.71 10.86 -2.09
N LEU A 82 -4.42 11.11 -3.37
CA LEU A 82 -3.89 10.08 -4.26
C LEU A 82 -2.42 9.76 -3.99
N LEU A 83 -1.71 10.68 -3.36
CA LEU A 83 -0.28 10.56 -3.13
C LEU A 83 0.08 9.48 -2.12
N HIS A 84 -0.88 9.06 -1.29
CA HIS A 84 -0.60 8.06 -0.27
C HIS A 84 -0.17 6.71 -0.86
N ALA A 85 -0.51 6.41 -2.10
CA ALA A 85 -0.08 5.17 -2.75
C ALA A 85 1.43 5.16 -2.99
N LYS A 86 1.97 6.21 -3.59
CA LYS A 86 3.41 6.35 -3.80
C LYS A 86 4.17 6.46 -2.48
N ALA A 87 3.69 7.30 -1.58
CA ALA A 87 4.28 7.44 -0.24
C ALA A 87 4.22 6.13 0.53
N GLY A 88 3.14 5.38 0.38
CA GLY A 88 2.97 4.06 1.00
C GLY A 88 3.98 3.04 0.49
N MET A 89 4.29 3.05 -0.79
CA MET A 89 5.33 2.20 -1.36
C MET A 89 6.69 2.50 -0.69
N VAL A 90 7.04 3.76 -0.56
CA VAL A 90 8.30 4.19 0.07
C VAL A 90 8.32 3.77 1.55
N LEU A 91 7.24 4.03 2.26
CA LEU A 91 7.12 3.71 3.68
C LEU A 91 7.19 2.20 3.93
N ALA A 92 6.53 1.41 3.07
CA ALA A 92 6.56 -0.05 3.16
C ALA A 92 7.99 -0.58 3.03
N GLU A 93 8.77 -0.02 2.13
CA GLU A 93 10.16 -0.40 1.96
C GLU A 93 11.02 0.03 3.14
N GLU A 94 10.95 1.28 3.54
CA GLU A 94 11.85 1.85 4.56
C GLU A 94 11.48 1.49 5.99
N GLU A 95 10.19 1.55 6.33
CA GLU A 95 9.74 1.35 7.71
C GLU A 95 9.31 -0.08 8.01
N TYR A 96 8.84 -0.80 7.00
CA TYR A 96 8.31 -2.15 7.17
C TYR A 96 9.18 -3.23 6.55
N GLY A 97 10.29 -2.84 5.94
CA GLY A 97 11.29 -3.78 5.43
C GLY A 97 10.86 -4.61 4.23
N ILE A 98 9.89 -4.13 3.46
CA ILE A 98 9.42 -4.86 2.28
C ILE A 98 10.45 -4.73 1.15
N LYS A 99 10.90 -5.89 0.64
CA LYS A 99 11.85 -5.96 -0.47
C LYS A 99 11.21 -6.47 -1.75
N ASP A 100 10.05 -7.11 -1.66
CA ASP A 100 9.36 -7.72 -2.79
C ASP A 100 8.86 -6.64 -3.75
N ALA A 101 9.42 -6.61 -4.97
CA ALA A 101 9.08 -5.60 -5.98
C ALA A 101 7.61 -5.65 -6.40
N GLN A 102 6.99 -6.83 -6.42
CA GLN A 102 5.58 -6.97 -6.78
C GLN A 102 4.67 -6.33 -5.72
N ILE A 103 4.99 -6.53 -4.45
CA ILE A 103 4.22 -5.92 -3.35
C ILE A 103 4.34 -4.41 -3.40
N LEU A 104 5.56 -3.89 -3.54
CA LEU A 104 5.80 -2.45 -3.62
C LEU A 104 5.07 -1.82 -4.81
N HIS A 105 5.12 -2.46 -5.97
CA HIS A 105 4.43 -1.98 -7.16
C HIS A 105 2.90 -1.99 -6.97
N ALA A 106 2.35 -3.05 -6.39
CA ALA A 106 0.91 -3.14 -6.14
C ALA A 106 0.43 -1.99 -5.23
N ILE A 107 1.20 -1.67 -4.19
CA ILE A 107 0.89 -0.54 -3.31
C ILE A 107 0.90 0.77 -4.10
N ARG A 108 1.93 0.97 -4.93
CA ARG A 108 2.10 2.19 -5.72
C ARG A 108 0.90 2.47 -6.64
N VAL A 109 0.34 1.45 -7.26
CA VAL A 109 -0.71 1.61 -8.27
C VAL A 109 -2.12 1.35 -7.77
N HIS A 110 -2.30 1.13 -6.45
CA HIS A 110 -3.58 0.69 -5.94
C HIS A 110 -4.72 1.73 -6.01
N THR A 111 -4.41 3.02 -6.11
CA THR A 111 -5.44 4.07 -6.18
C THR A 111 -5.93 4.33 -7.60
N THR A 112 -5.00 4.51 -8.54
CA THR A 112 -5.32 4.91 -9.91
C THR A 112 -5.18 3.79 -10.92
N GLY A 113 -4.48 2.71 -10.55
CA GLY A 113 -4.10 1.66 -11.50
C GLY A 113 -3.08 2.15 -12.51
N GLU A 114 -2.76 1.30 -13.45
CA GLU A 114 -1.95 1.65 -14.62
C GLU A 114 -2.19 0.63 -15.73
N ALA A 115 -1.64 0.89 -16.92
CA ALA A 115 -1.71 -0.07 -18.02
C ALA A 115 -0.89 -1.33 -17.67
N ASP A 116 -1.34 -2.48 -18.14
CA ASP A 116 -0.63 -3.76 -18.02
C ASP A 116 -0.30 -4.18 -16.58
N MET A 117 -1.24 -3.97 -15.67
CA MET A 117 -1.07 -4.41 -14.28
C MET A 117 -0.88 -5.92 -14.18
N GLY A 118 0.03 -6.36 -13.31
CA GLY A 118 0.20 -7.75 -12.94
C GLY A 118 -0.96 -8.26 -12.08
N LEU A 119 -0.97 -9.56 -11.79
CA LEU A 119 -2.07 -10.17 -11.03
C LEU A 119 -2.20 -9.59 -9.62
N LEU A 120 -1.08 -9.42 -8.91
CA LEU A 120 -1.13 -8.84 -7.56
C LEU A 120 -1.65 -7.40 -7.59
N ASP A 121 -1.23 -6.61 -8.59
CA ASP A 121 -1.73 -5.24 -8.77
C ASP A 121 -3.25 -5.23 -8.90
N LYS A 122 -3.79 -6.12 -9.72
CA LYS A 122 -5.24 -6.24 -9.93
C LYS A 122 -5.97 -6.68 -8.67
N ILE A 123 -5.42 -7.66 -7.96
CA ILE A 123 -5.98 -8.15 -6.70
C ILE A 123 -6.11 -6.98 -5.70
N LEU A 124 -5.02 -6.24 -5.51
CA LEU A 124 -5.02 -5.14 -4.56
C LEU A 124 -5.93 -3.99 -5.01
N PHE A 125 -5.95 -3.69 -6.30
CA PHE A 125 -6.79 -2.64 -6.87
C PHE A 125 -8.29 -2.91 -6.62
N VAL A 126 -8.70 -4.18 -6.75
CA VAL A 126 -10.10 -4.60 -6.58
C VAL A 126 -10.47 -4.75 -5.10
N ALA A 127 -9.53 -5.20 -4.29
CA ALA A 127 -9.77 -5.42 -2.87
C ALA A 127 -10.06 -4.12 -2.13
#